data_df4fd899d6b31ec70f49c307c0bd7de7
#
_entry.id   df4fd899d6b31ec70f49c307c0bd7de7
#
_cell.length_a   1.000
_cell.length_b   1.000
_cell.length_c   1.000
_cell.angle_alpha   90.00
_cell.angle_beta   90.00
_cell.angle_gamma   90.00
#
_symmetry.space_group_name_H-M   'P 1'
#
loop_
_entity.id
_entity.type
_entity.pdbx_description
1 polymer ?
#
loop_
_entity_poly.entity_id
_entity_poly.type
_entity_poly.pdbx_seq_one_letter_code
_entity_poly.pdbx_strand_id
1 'polypeptide(L)'
;MKNFDLAQTDRLMQTTKQVRKRLDLTRTVPVNTVLDCIDIASRAPIGGNMQVNRWLLIDDAKKIHALASLYGEYGKDYLENGKKQVEQLGSDPTAKRVVESSIYLLEHLKDVPLMIIPLRMGLPGKSLFEQATFFGSVLPGVWSLQMALRSRGIGSAWTTLHLYNDLKANDLLGIPDTVTQVALLPTAYYTGSDFIPSKRRDAKEITYHNTWKDPVS
;
A
#
# COMPACT_ATOMS: atom_id res chain seq x y z
N MET A 1 8.30 -24.00 23.26
CA MET A 1 7.84 -23.21 22.08
C MET A 1 9.04 -22.96 21.18
N LYS A 2 8.90 -23.14 19.86
CA LYS A 2 9.93 -22.66 18.93
C LYS A 2 9.81 -21.13 18.88
N ASN A 3 10.83 -20.41 19.28
CA ASN A 3 10.85 -18.94 19.18
C ASN A 3 11.07 -18.52 17.73
N PHE A 4 10.50 -17.39 17.32
CA PHE A 4 10.82 -16.77 16.04
C PHE A 4 12.29 -16.31 16.04
N ASP A 5 12.91 -16.31 14.87
CA ASP A 5 14.15 -15.58 14.65
C ASP A 5 13.83 -14.08 14.68
N LEU A 6 14.12 -13.44 15.81
CA LEU A 6 13.81 -12.02 16.02
C LEU A 6 14.58 -11.13 15.05
N ALA A 7 15.85 -11.45 14.75
CA ALA A 7 16.65 -10.64 13.84
C ALA A 7 16.05 -10.61 12.42
N GLN A 8 15.61 -11.76 11.90
CA GLN A 8 14.96 -11.84 10.59
C GLN A 8 13.57 -11.21 10.61
N THR A 9 12.80 -11.41 11.68
CA THR A 9 11.47 -10.85 11.84
C THR A 9 11.52 -9.32 11.90
N ASP A 10 12.37 -8.77 12.75
CA ASP A 10 12.55 -7.32 12.90
C ASP A 10 13.07 -6.69 11.59
N ARG A 11 14.06 -7.32 10.95
CA ARG A 11 14.56 -6.88 9.65
C ARG A 11 13.47 -6.80 8.60
N LEU A 12 12.61 -7.83 8.48
CA LEU A 12 11.49 -7.81 7.55
C LEU A 12 10.57 -6.62 7.82
N MET A 13 10.14 -6.42 9.07
CA MET A 13 9.22 -5.34 9.43
C MET A 13 9.85 -3.95 9.26
N GLN A 14 11.10 -3.76 9.67
CA GLN A 14 11.80 -2.48 9.59
C GLN A 14 12.15 -2.07 8.16
N THR A 15 12.37 -3.02 7.25
CA THR A 15 12.81 -2.76 5.87
C THR A 15 11.70 -2.88 4.84
N THR A 16 10.51 -3.37 5.21
CA THR A 16 9.33 -3.31 4.34
C THR A 16 8.86 -1.86 4.23
N LYS A 17 8.81 -1.35 3.00
CA LYS A 17 8.46 0.04 2.71
C LYS A 17 7.83 0.19 1.33
N GLN A 18 7.36 1.39 1.03
CA GLN A 18 6.82 1.73 -0.28
C GLN A 18 7.93 1.71 -1.33
N VAL A 19 7.82 0.83 -2.32
CA VAL A 19 8.77 0.70 -3.43
C VAL A 19 8.16 1.33 -4.67
N ARG A 20 8.84 2.32 -5.26
CA ARG A 20 8.39 3.04 -6.45
C ARG A 20 9.47 3.02 -7.54
N LYS A 21 10.54 3.83 -7.41
CA LYS A 21 11.64 3.93 -8.38
C LYS A 21 12.42 2.64 -8.61
N ARG A 22 12.32 1.68 -7.69
CA ARG A 22 13.06 0.42 -7.75
C ARG A 22 12.19 -0.76 -8.18
N LEU A 23 10.95 -0.54 -8.61
CA LEU A 23 10.15 -1.59 -9.22
C LEU A 23 10.79 -1.99 -10.56
N ASP A 24 11.00 -3.29 -10.75
CA ASP A 24 11.46 -3.86 -12.02
C ASP A 24 10.26 -3.99 -12.97
N LEU A 25 10.12 -3.04 -13.86
CA LEU A 25 9.00 -2.95 -14.79
C LEU A 25 9.09 -3.95 -15.95
N THR A 26 10.19 -4.69 -16.05
CA THR A 26 10.44 -5.63 -17.15
C THR A 26 10.17 -7.10 -16.79
N ARG A 27 10.11 -7.40 -15.50
CA ARG A 27 9.98 -8.75 -14.99
C ARG A 27 8.56 -9.04 -14.52
N THR A 28 7.94 -10.05 -15.09
CA THR A 28 6.60 -10.52 -14.67
C THR A 28 6.61 -11.07 -13.25
N VAL A 29 5.51 -10.87 -12.53
CA VAL A 29 5.29 -11.44 -11.20
C VAL A 29 4.35 -12.64 -11.34
N PRO A 30 4.77 -13.87 -10.99
CA PRO A 30 3.92 -15.04 -11.12
C PRO A 30 2.70 -14.95 -10.19
N VAL A 31 1.51 -15.16 -10.74
CA VAL A 31 0.24 -15.13 -9.98
C VAL A 31 0.28 -16.10 -8.79
N ASN A 32 0.81 -17.31 -8.97
CA ASN A 32 0.90 -18.29 -7.89
C ASN A 32 1.72 -17.78 -6.69
N THR A 33 2.83 -17.06 -6.92
CA THR A 33 3.61 -16.45 -5.85
C THR A 33 2.78 -15.40 -5.07
N VAL A 34 1.92 -14.68 -5.78
CA VAL A 34 1.02 -13.68 -5.15
C VAL A 34 -0.08 -14.38 -4.36
N LEU A 35 -0.64 -15.48 -4.87
CA LEU A 35 -1.64 -16.29 -4.16
C LEU A 35 -1.09 -16.86 -2.85
N ASP A 36 0.15 -17.36 -2.84
CA ASP A 36 0.84 -17.79 -1.61
C ASP A 36 0.97 -16.64 -0.60
N CYS A 37 1.27 -15.43 -1.07
CA CYS A 37 1.35 -14.23 -0.21
C CYS A 37 -0.03 -13.83 0.32
N ILE A 38 -1.07 -13.94 -0.49
CA ILE A 38 -2.47 -13.66 -0.09
C ILE A 38 -2.93 -14.68 0.95
N ASP A 39 -2.58 -15.95 0.81
CA ASP A 39 -2.93 -16.95 1.83
C ASP A 39 -2.34 -16.60 3.19
N ILE A 40 -1.05 -16.19 3.23
CA ILE A 40 -0.41 -15.69 4.45
C ILE A 40 -1.14 -14.45 4.98
N ALA A 41 -1.41 -13.48 4.11
CA ALA A 41 -2.06 -12.21 4.46
C ALA A 41 -3.48 -12.41 5.01
N SER A 42 -4.18 -13.43 4.52
CA SER A 42 -5.54 -13.77 4.96
C SER A 42 -5.62 -14.30 6.39
N ARG A 43 -4.47 -14.57 7.04
CA ARG A 43 -4.38 -14.92 8.46
C ARG A 43 -4.40 -13.69 9.38
N ALA A 44 -4.33 -12.48 8.84
CA ALA A 44 -4.46 -11.26 9.63
C ALA A 44 -5.83 -11.20 10.33
N PRO A 45 -5.92 -10.57 11.53
CA PRO A 45 -7.18 -10.49 12.26
C PRO A 45 -8.25 -9.71 11.49
N ILE A 46 -9.47 -10.23 11.52
CA ILE A 46 -10.65 -9.65 10.88
C ILE A 46 -11.76 -9.56 11.91
N GLY A 47 -12.44 -8.42 11.99
CA GLY A 47 -13.58 -8.23 12.90
C GLY A 47 -14.65 -9.30 12.73
N GLY A 48 -15.03 -9.96 13.84
CA GLY A 48 -16.02 -11.05 13.86
C GLY A 48 -15.60 -12.27 13.03
N ASN A 49 -14.34 -12.40 12.63
CA ASN A 49 -13.84 -13.44 11.73
C ASN A 49 -14.64 -13.53 10.39
N MET A 50 -15.24 -12.42 9.98
CA MET A 50 -16.01 -12.35 8.73
C MET A 50 -15.05 -12.26 7.54
N GLN A 51 -14.89 -13.33 6.78
CA GLN A 51 -13.97 -13.43 5.64
C GLN A 51 -14.54 -12.74 4.39
N VAL A 52 -14.75 -11.43 4.49
CA VAL A 52 -15.37 -10.59 3.45
C VAL A 52 -14.35 -9.81 2.62
N ASN A 53 -13.06 -9.93 2.92
CA ASN A 53 -12.00 -9.32 2.12
C ASN A 53 -11.80 -10.10 0.81
N ARG A 54 -11.44 -9.37 -0.27
CA ARG A 54 -11.16 -9.92 -1.60
C ARG A 54 -9.91 -9.27 -2.17
N TRP A 55 -9.35 -9.86 -3.17
CA TRP A 55 -8.16 -9.37 -3.85
C TRP A 55 -8.38 -9.43 -5.35
N LEU A 56 -8.19 -8.34 -6.05
CA LEU A 56 -8.22 -8.30 -7.49
C LEU A 56 -6.79 -8.14 -8.01
N LEU A 57 -6.34 -9.10 -8.81
CA LEU A 57 -5.04 -9.08 -9.49
C LEU A 57 -5.26 -8.62 -10.93
N ILE A 58 -4.45 -7.69 -11.40
CA ILE A 58 -4.56 -7.08 -12.72
C ILE A 58 -3.17 -7.13 -13.37
N ASP A 59 -3.01 -8.00 -14.36
CA ASP A 59 -1.82 -8.15 -15.20
C ASP A 59 -2.13 -7.93 -16.70
N ASP A 60 -3.39 -7.66 -17.02
CA ASP A 60 -3.79 -7.22 -18.37
C ASP A 60 -3.30 -5.80 -18.64
N ALA A 61 -2.41 -5.66 -19.63
CA ALA A 61 -1.79 -4.39 -19.96
C ALA A 61 -2.81 -3.28 -20.31
N LYS A 62 -3.93 -3.61 -20.96
CA LYS A 62 -4.96 -2.62 -21.32
C LYS A 62 -5.66 -2.08 -20.08
N LYS A 63 -5.97 -2.97 -19.13
CA LYS A 63 -6.59 -2.57 -17.85
C LYS A 63 -5.61 -1.76 -16.99
N ILE A 64 -4.34 -2.17 -16.94
CA ILE A 64 -3.27 -1.43 -16.25
C ILE A 64 -3.15 -0.01 -16.82
N HIS A 65 -3.09 0.14 -18.15
CA HIS A 65 -3.03 1.45 -18.81
C HIS A 65 -4.26 2.32 -18.52
N ALA A 66 -5.46 1.75 -18.60
CA ALA A 66 -6.69 2.47 -18.30
C ALA A 66 -6.75 2.92 -16.84
N LEU A 67 -6.39 2.05 -15.89
CA LEU A 67 -6.35 2.38 -14.47
C LEU A 67 -5.27 3.43 -14.15
N ALA A 68 -4.10 3.36 -14.82
CA ALA A 68 -3.06 4.37 -14.70
C ALA A 68 -3.52 5.74 -15.25
N SER A 69 -4.34 5.76 -16.30
CA SER A 69 -4.96 6.99 -16.81
C SER A 69 -5.91 7.60 -15.79
N LEU A 70 -6.82 6.80 -15.21
CA LEU A 70 -7.72 7.25 -14.15
C LEU A 70 -6.97 7.77 -12.92
N TYR A 71 -5.90 7.09 -12.53
CA TYR A 71 -5.02 7.55 -11.46
C TYR A 71 -4.40 8.92 -11.78
N GLY A 72 -4.01 9.13 -13.04
CA GLY A 72 -3.39 10.36 -13.52
C GLY A 72 -4.36 11.55 -13.61
N GLU A 73 -5.66 11.35 -13.79
CA GLU A 73 -6.65 12.42 -13.90
C GLU A 73 -6.60 13.38 -12.69
N TYR A 74 -6.48 12.84 -11.48
CA TYR A 74 -6.33 13.62 -10.25
C TYR A 74 -4.88 13.69 -9.76
N GLY A 75 -4.13 12.61 -9.95
CA GLY A 75 -2.80 12.43 -9.39
C GLY A 75 -1.77 13.46 -9.85
N LYS A 76 -1.88 13.96 -11.08
CA LYS A 76 -0.98 15.00 -11.62
C LYS A 76 -1.05 16.27 -10.80
N ASP A 77 -2.23 16.86 -10.68
CA ASP A 77 -2.42 18.12 -9.96
C ASP A 77 -2.10 17.96 -8.46
N TYR A 78 -2.50 16.84 -7.86
CA TYR A 78 -2.20 16.52 -6.47
C TYR A 78 -0.68 16.48 -6.19
N LEU A 79 0.07 15.80 -7.04
CA LEU A 79 1.52 15.65 -6.85
C LEU A 79 2.29 16.91 -7.23
N GLU A 80 1.86 17.66 -8.23
CA GLU A 80 2.43 18.98 -8.55
C GLU A 80 2.23 19.98 -7.42
N ASN A 81 1.05 20.02 -6.82
CA ASN A 81 0.79 20.86 -5.65
C ASN A 81 1.64 20.42 -4.45
N GLY A 82 1.77 19.12 -4.20
CA GLY A 82 2.66 18.59 -3.19
C GLY A 82 4.12 18.98 -3.41
N LYS A 83 4.60 18.98 -4.66
CA LYS A 83 5.94 19.44 -5.03
C LYS A 83 6.15 20.92 -4.70
N LYS A 84 5.22 21.78 -5.10
CA LYS A 84 5.27 23.23 -4.80
C LYS A 84 5.29 23.48 -3.29
N GLN A 85 4.47 22.79 -2.50
CA GLN A 85 4.47 22.92 -1.05
C GLN A 85 5.81 22.52 -0.41
N VAL A 86 6.40 21.41 -0.87
CA VAL A 86 7.70 20.96 -0.39
C VAL A 86 8.81 21.95 -0.74
N GLU A 87 8.77 22.56 -1.91
CA GLU A 87 9.73 23.61 -2.33
C GLU A 87 9.58 24.90 -1.51
N GLN A 88 8.36 25.34 -1.25
CA GLN A 88 8.07 26.56 -0.48
C GLN A 88 8.45 26.46 1.01
N LEU A 89 8.28 25.28 1.61
CA LEU A 89 8.55 25.07 3.03
C LEU A 89 10.02 24.86 3.38
N GLY A 90 10.94 24.90 2.39
CA GLY A 90 12.39 24.68 2.62
C GLY A 90 12.68 23.29 3.19
N SER A 91 12.00 22.30 2.72
CA SER A 91 11.69 21.05 3.39
C SER A 91 12.84 20.07 3.50
N ASP A 92 12.72 19.20 4.51
CA ASP A 92 13.49 17.98 4.70
C ASP A 92 13.75 17.24 3.36
N PRO A 93 15.00 16.90 3.06
CA PRO A 93 15.37 16.11 1.88
C PRO A 93 14.57 14.82 1.71
N THR A 94 13.99 14.30 2.79
CA THR A 94 13.12 13.13 2.77
C THR A 94 11.78 13.44 2.11
N ALA A 95 11.15 14.57 2.43
CA ALA A 95 9.88 14.99 1.83
C ALA A 95 10.04 15.18 0.32
N LYS A 96 11.13 15.82 -0.12
CA LYS A 96 11.46 15.98 -1.54
C LYS A 96 11.56 14.62 -2.26
N ARG A 97 12.35 13.68 -1.70
CA ARG A 97 12.48 12.32 -2.26
C ARG A 97 11.15 11.56 -2.32
N VAL A 98 10.27 11.75 -1.34
CA VAL A 98 8.94 11.12 -1.33
C VAL A 98 8.10 11.64 -2.50
N VAL A 99 8.02 12.97 -2.69
CA VAL A 99 7.27 13.57 -3.80
C VAL A 99 7.84 13.15 -5.14
N GLU A 100 9.15 13.26 -5.34
CA GLU A 100 9.83 12.83 -6.57
C GLU A 100 9.57 11.35 -6.90
N SER A 101 9.61 10.47 -5.88
CA SER A 101 9.32 9.06 -6.10
C SER A 101 7.86 8.78 -6.41
N SER A 102 6.95 9.62 -5.91
CA SER A 102 5.51 9.52 -6.20
C SER A 102 5.19 10.01 -7.61
N ILE A 103 5.85 11.07 -8.08
CA ILE A 103 5.76 11.54 -9.47
C ILE A 103 6.31 10.46 -10.42
N TYR A 104 7.48 9.89 -10.11
CA TYR A 104 8.02 8.77 -10.89
C TYR A 104 7.02 7.61 -11.01
N LEU A 105 6.37 7.23 -9.90
CA LEU A 105 5.37 6.18 -9.93
C LEU A 105 4.18 6.55 -10.84
N LEU A 106 3.70 7.79 -10.78
CA LEU A 106 2.62 8.28 -11.66
C LEU A 106 3.00 8.12 -13.14
N GLU A 107 4.22 8.50 -13.51
CA GLU A 107 4.71 8.46 -14.90
C GLU A 107 4.86 7.03 -15.43
N HIS A 108 5.24 6.09 -14.56
CA HIS A 108 5.53 4.70 -14.89
C HIS A 108 4.45 3.71 -14.43
N LEU A 109 3.34 4.19 -13.90
CA LEU A 109 2.28 3.32 -13.35
C LEU A 109 1.70 2.37 -14.42
N LYS A 110 1.63 2.82 -15.65
CA LYS A 110 1.17 2.05 -16.83
C LYS A 110 2.10 0.89 -17.21
N ASP A 111 3.35 0.93 -16.77
CA ASP A 111 4.39 -0.03 -17.15
C ASP A 111 4.60 -1.11 -16.08
N VAL A 112 3.89 -1.06 -14.95
CA VAL A 112 4.02 -2.08 -13.90
C VAL A 112 3.47 -3.43 -14.37
N PRO A 113 4.14 -4.55 -14.05
CA PRO A 113 3.71 -5.87 -14.52
C PRO A 113 2.47 -6.39 -13.80
N LEU A 114 2.14 -5.86 -12.62
CA LEU A 114 1.01 -6.31 -11.82
C LEU A 114 0.48 -5.16 -10.94
N MET A 115 -0.83 -5.03 -10.88
CA MET A 115 -1.53 -4.24 -9.87
C MET A 115 -2.38 -5.14 -8.99
N ILE A 116 -2.41 -4.87 -7.68
CA ILE A 116 -3.28 -5.57 -6.74
C ILE A 116 -4.21 -4.55 -6.11
N ILE A 117 -5.51 -4.82 -6.13
CA ILE A 117 -6.52 -4.02 -5.43
C ILE A 117 -7.08 -4.86 -4.28
N PRO A 118 -6.77 -4.51 -3.02
CA PRO A 118 -7.50 -5.04 -1.88
C PRO A 118 -8.93 -4.52 -1.89
N LEU A 119 -9.88 -5.42 -1.74
CA LEU A 119 -11.31 -5.16 -1.77
C LEU A 119 -11.95 -5.63 -0.46
N ARG A 120 -13.02 -4.98 -0.05
CA ARG A 120 -13.88 -5.44 1.03
C ARG A 120 -15.33 -5.41 0.59
N MET A 121 -16.05 -6.51 0.82
CA MET A 121 -17.49 -6.57 0.61
C MET A 121 -18.19 -5.59 1.56
N GLY A 122 -19.18 -4.86 1.06
CA GLY A 122 -19.88 -3.81 1.77
C GLY A 122 -19.28 -2.43 1.59
N LEU A 123 -19.95 -1.43 2.16
CA LEU A 123 -19.53 -0.02 2.15
C LEU A 123 -19.17 0.42 3.57
N PRO A 124 -18.22 1.34 3.73
CA PRO A 124 -17.91 1.91 5.04
C PRO A 124 -19.10 2.73 5.54
N GLY A 125 -19.45 2.60 6.80
CA GLY A 125 -20.47 3.43 7.43
C GLY A 125 -19.99 4.88 7.64
N LYS A 126 -20.87 5.72 8.20
CA LYS A 126 -20.59 7.15 8.37
C LYS A 126 -19.95 7.49 9.71
N SER A 127 -20.18 6.70 10.75
CA SER A 127 -19.61 6.91 12.09
C SER A 127 -18.14 6.48 12.15
N LEU A 128 -17.39 7.06 13.08
CA LEU A 128 -16.01 6.67 13.34
C LEU A 128 -15.91 5.17 13.70
N PHE A 129 -16.85 4.66 14.49
CA PHE A 129 -16.90 3.25 14.86
C PHE A 129 -17.03 2.35 13.63
N GLU A 130 -17.98 2.65 12.73
CA GLU A 130 -18.20 1.86 11.52
C GLU A 130 -16.99 1.90 10.57
N GLN A 131 -16.41 3.08 10.37
CA GLN A 131 -15.22 3.24 9.54
C GLN A 131 -14.01 2.52 10.13
N ALA A 132 -13.75 2.69 11.42
CA ALA A 132 -12.64 2.01 12.11
C ALA A 132 -12.81 0.49 12.05
N THR A 133 -14.01 -0.03 12.27
CA THR A 133 -14.32 -1.47 12.17
C THR A 133 -14.15 -1.96 10.73
N PHE A 134 -14.63 -1.19 9.76
CA PHE A 134 -14.57 -1.54 8.35
C PHE A 134 -13.11 -1.63 7.87
N PHE A 135 -12.36 -0.55 7.98
CA PHE A 135 -10.98 -0.50 7.51
C PHE A 135 -10.03 -1.30 8.39
N GLY A 136 -10.23 -1.33 9.71
CA GLY A 136 -9.46 -2.15 10.65
C GLY A 136 -9.52 -3.65 10.36
N SER A 137 -10.55 -4.10 9.65
CA SER A 137 -10.70 -5.51 9.25
C SER A 137 -10.01 -5.86 7.92
N VAL A 138 -9.56 -4.89 7.13
CA VAL A 138 -8.89 -5.15 5.84
C VAL A 138 -7.43 -4.68 5.83
N LEU A 139 -7.13 -3.53 6.45
CA LEU A 139 -5.78 -2.95 6.42
C LEU A 139 -4.69 -3.87 6.99
N PRO A 140 -4.90 -4.63 8.09
CA PRO A 140 -3.90 -5.57 8.59
C PRO A 140 -3.50 -6.62 7.54
N GLY A 141 -4.48 -7.15 6.79
CA GLY A 141 -4.22 -8.08 5.68
C GLY A 141 -3.40 -7.45 4.56
N VAL A 142 -3.68 -6.19 4.22
CA VAL A 142 -2.92 -5.49 3.17
C VAL A 142 -1.46 -5.30 3.57
N TRP A 143 -1.20 -4.92 4.82
CA TRP A 143 0.17 -4.80 5.32
C TRP A 143 0.87 -6.18 5.38
N SER A 144 0.18 -7.22 5.83
CA SER A 144 0.70 -8.58 5.83
C SER A 144 1.05 -9.06 4.42
N LEU A 145 0.23 -8.73 3.41
CA LEU A 145 0.55 -9.00 2.01
C LEU A 145 1.84 -8.30 1.57
N GLN A 146 2.01 -7.02 1.90
CA GLN A 146 3.24 -6.30 1.54
C GLN A 146 4.49 -6.92 2.18
N MET A 147 4.41 -7.39 3.42
CA MET A 147 5.51 -8.10 4.08
C MET A 147 5.78 -9.47 3.44
N ALA A 148 4.73 -10.23 3.11
CA ALA A 148 4.87 -11.51 2.44
C ALA A 148 5.47 -11.38 1.03
N LEU A 149 5.08 -10.37 0.26
CA LEU A 149 5.69 -10.04 -1.02
C LEU A 149 7.16 -9.65 -0.84
N ARG A 150 7.44 -8.77 0.15
CA ARG A 150 8.79 -8.29 0.45
C ARG A 150 9.75 -9.43 0.77
N SER A 151 9.34 -10.43 1.55
CA SER A 151 10.16 -11.60 1.88
C SER A 151 10.53 -12.46 0.67
N ARG A 152 9.86 -12.25 -0.48
CA ARG A 152 10.07 -12.93 -1.75
C ARG A 152 10.75 -12.06 -2.82
N GLY A 153 11.30 -10.91 -2.41
CA GLY A 153 11.96 -9.98 -3.34
C GLY A 153 10.99 -9.16 -4.19
N ILE A 154 9.71 -9.13 -3.83
CA ILE A 154 8.68 -8.36 -4.53
C ILE A 154 8.38 -7.10 -3.72
N GLY A 155 8.45 -5.94 -4.38
CA GLY A 155 8.11 -4.65 -3.83
C GLY A 155 6.70 -4.22 -4.26
N SER A 156 6.08 -3.39 -3.44
CA SER A 156 4.83 -2.74 -3.79
C SER A 156 4.78 -1.32 -3.23
N ALA A 157 3.92 -0.49 -3.78
CA ALA A 157 3.60 0.82 -3.22
C ALA A 157 2.12 0.86 -2.85
N TRP A 158 1.79 1.40 -1.69
CA TRP A 158 0.41 1.69 -1.30
C TRP A 158 0.01 3.06 -1.82
N THR A 159 -1.01 3.12 -2.66
CA THR A 159 -1.56 4.39 -3.17
C THR A 159 -3.08 4.34 -3.23
N THR A 160 -3.71 5.51 -3.21
CA THR A 160 -5.17 5.68 -3.18
C THR A 160 -5.69 6.71 -4.17
N LEU A 161 -4.83 7.29 -5.02
CA LEU A 161 -5.24 8.37 -5.93
C LEU A 161 -6.27 7.94 -6.96
N HIS A 162 -6.32 6.66 -7.34
CA HIS A 162 -7.36 6.12 -8.22
C HIS A 162 -8.76 6.19 -7.59
N LEU A 163 -8.87 6.27 -6.25
CA LEU A 163 -10.14 6.35 -5.54
C LEU A 163 -10.87 7.69 -5.72
N TYR A 164 -10.23 8.71 -6.29
CA TYR A 164 -10.93 9.91 -6.75
C TYR A 164 -11.86 9.62 -7.93
N ASN A 165 -11.61 8.52 -8.63
CA ASN A 165 -12.41 8.02 -9.74
C ASN A 165 -12.87 6.57 -9.45
N ASP A 166 -13.22 6.25 -8.21
CA ASP A 166 -13.55 4.90 -7.75
C ASP A 166 -14.66 4.24 -8.58
N LEU A 167 -15.72 4.98 -8.91
CA LEU A 167 -16.80 4.48 -9.75
C LEU A 167 -16.34 4.15 -11.17
N LYS A 168 -15.51 5.00 -11.80
CA LYS A 168 -14.92 4.69 -13.11
C LYS A 168 -13.98 3.47 -13.04
N ALA A 169 -13.26 3.33 -11.94
CA ALA A 169 -12.42 2.15 -11.72
C ALA A 169 -13.26 0.89 -11.49
N ASN A 170 -14.40 1.00 -10.78
CA ASN A 170 -15.38 -0.08 -10.65
C ASN A 170 -15.90 -0.53 -12.01
N ASP A 171 -16.36 0.39 -12.85
CA ASP A 171 -16.86 0.09 -14.20
C ASP A 171 -15.79 -0.59 -15.07
N LEU A 172 -14.57 -0.05 -15.08
CA LEU A 172 -13.44 -0.62 -15.82
C LEU A 172 -13.11 -2.05 -15.41
N LEU A 173 -13.23 -2.36 -14.13
CA LEU A 173 -12.79 -3.62 -13.54
C LEU A 173 -13.93 -4.61 -13.27
N GLY A 174 -15.18 -4.19 -13.46
CA GLY A 174 -16.37 -4.98 -13.16
C GLY A 174 -16.58 -5.18 -11.65
N ILE A 175 -16.16 -4.21 -10.82
CA ILE A 175 -16.35 -4.26 -9.37
C ILE A 175 -17.75 -3.75 -9.03
N PRO A 176 -18.60 -4.52 -8.32
CA PRO A 176 -19.93 -4.04 -7.94
C PRO A 176 -19.88 -2.85 -6.98
N ASP A 177 -20.87 -1.93 -7.07
CA ASP A 177 -20.97 -0.77 -6.18
C ASP A 177 -21.16 -1.12 -4.69
N THR A 178 -21.45 -2.38 -4.40
CA THR A 178 -21.51 -2.92 -3.03
C THR A 178 -20.16 -3.37 -2.49
N VAL A 179 -19.07 -3.16 -3.23
CA VAL A 179 -17.70 -3.57 -2.87
C VAL A 179 -16.80 -2.33 -2.82
N THR A 180 -16.07 -2.18 -1.73
CA THR A 180 -15.16 -1.05 -1.54
C THR A 180 -13.74 -1.41 -1.96
N GLN A 181 -13.16 -0.61 -2.83
CA GLN A 181 -11.72 -0.60 -3.10
C GLN A 181 -10.99 0.08 -1.93
N VAL A 182 -9.89 -0.51 -1.45
CA VAL A 182 -9.18 0.01 -0.26
C VAL A 182 -7.88 0.73 -0.64
N ALA A 183 -7.19 0.22 -1.62
CA ALA A 183 -5.93 0.76 -2.12
C ALA A 183 -5.63 0.23 -3.52
N LEU A 184 -4.62 0.81 -4.18
CA LEU A 184 -3.97 0.24 -5.35
C LEU A 184 -2.52 -0.06 -4.97
N LEU A 185 -2.07 -1.29 -5.23
CA LEU A 185 -0.72 -1.75 -4.98
C LEU A 185 -0.02 -2.06 -6.31
N PRO A 186 0.63 -1.10 -6.97
CA PRO A 186 1.58 -1.38 -8.04
C PRO A 186 2.67 -2.31 -7.51
N THR A 187 2.86 -3.45 -8.14
CA THR A 187 3.64 -4.58 -7.62
C THR A 187 4.58 -5.12 -8.67
N ALA A 188 5.87 -5.26 -8.34
CA ALA A 188 6.90 -5.85 -9.18
C ALA A 188 8.05 -6.39 -8.33
N TYR A 189 8.93 -7.20 -8.88
CA TYR A 189 10.24 -7.41 -8.25
C TYR A 189 10.93 -6.06 -8.07
N TYR A 190 11.82 -5.95 -7.08
CA TYR A 190 12.61 -4.72 -6.93
C TYR A 190 14.07 -4.95 -7.29
N THR A 191 14.70 -3.89 -7.79
CA THR A 191 16.11 -3.89 -8.20
C THR A 191 17.03 -3.37 -7.10
N GLY A 192 18.33 -3.67 -7.24
CA GLY A 192 19.38 -3.20 -6.32
C GLY A 192 19.47 -4.01 -5.03
N SER A 193 20.25 -3.48 -4.09
CA SER A 193 20.46 -4.10 -2.77
C SER A 193 19.23 -4.01 -1.86
N ASP A 194 19.34 -4.57 -0.69
CA ASP A 194 18.32 -4.50 0.35
C ASP A 194 17.97 -3.05 0.79
N PHE A 195 16.91 -2.91 1.54
CA PHE A 195 16.47 -1.62 2.08
C PHE A 195 17.01 -1.42 3.49
N ILE A 196 17.32 -0.17 3.81
CA ILE A 196 17.64 0.25 5.18
C ILE A 196 16.36 0.71 5.90
N PRO A 197 16.27 0.57 7.23
CA PRO A 197 15.16 1.11 8.01
C PRO A 197 14.96 2.61 7.76
N SER A 198 13.72 3.05 7.71
CA SER A 198 13.42 4.48 7.60
C SER A 198 13.65 5.16 8.93
N LYS A 199 14.29 6.36 8.92
CA LYS A 199 14.42 7.19 10.13
C LYS A 199 13.02 7.50 10.69
N ARG A 200 12.83 7.33 11.97
CA ARG A 200 11.60 7.62 12.72
C ARG A 200 11.96 8.34 14.00
N ARG A 201 10.97 8.94 14.64
CA ARG A 201 11.11 9.45 16.01
C ARG A 201 11.36 8.30 16.97
N ASP A 202 12.01 8.59 18.10
CA ASP A 202 12.15 7.61 19.17
C ASP A 202 10.77 7.19 19.69
N ALA A 203 10.62 5.92 20.05
CA ALA A 203 9.36 5.40 20.56
C ALA A 203 8.88 6.15 21.81
N LYS A 204 9.80 6.56 22.69
CA LYS A 204 9.48 7.32 23.90
C LYS A 204 8.88 8.71 23.57
N GLU A 205 9.29 9.34 22.48
CA GLU A 205 8.78 10.65 22.08
C GLU A 205 7.31 10.63 21.61
N ILE A 206 6.83 9.46 21.16
CA ILE A 206 5.50 9.27 20.57
C ILE A 206 4.60 8.34 21.37
N THR A 207 5.04 7.93 22.58
CA THR A 207 4.28 7.05 23.45
C THR A 207 3.93 7.76 24.75
N TYR A 208 2.68 7.62 25.15
CA TYR A 208 2.15 8.19 26.41
C TYR A 208 1.67 7.06 27.30
N HIS A 209 1.78 7.24 28.60
CA HIS A 209 1.41 6.24 29.62
C HIS A 209 0.12 6.66 30.31
N ASN A 210 -0.88 5.80 30.28
CA ASN A 210 -2.22 5.98 30.88
C ASN A 210 -3.06 7.14 30.30
N THR A 211 -2.51 8.35 30.16
CA THR A 211 -3.24 9.52 29.67
C THR A 211 -2.50 10.21 28.53
N TRP A 212 -3.22 11.01 27.75
CA TRP A 212 -2.63 11.78 26.66
C TRP A 212 -1.60 12.78 27.17
N LYS A 213 -0.41 12.77 26.59
CA LYS A 213 0.77 13.57 26.95
C LYS A 213 1.44 13.22 28.29
N ASP A 214 1.06 12.15 28.96
CA ASP A 214 1.82 11.59 30.09
C ASP A 214 2.99 10.76 29.52
N PRO A 215 4.26 11.19 29.69
CA PRO A 215 5.40 10.54 29.05
C PRO A 215 5.68 9.18 29.68
N VAL A 216 6.18 8.23 28.88
CA VAL A 216 6.73 6.97 29.38
C VAL A 216 8.06 7.26 30.09
N SER A 217 8.17 6.93 31.35
CA SER A 217 9.39 7.03 32.18
C SER A 217 10.49 6.08 31.72
#